data_9c6528cfc426cc1fb07d1cc6c16319d5
#
_entry.id   9c6528cfc426cc1fb07d1cc6c16319d5
#
_cell.length_a   1.000
_cell.length_b   1.000
_cell.length_c   1.000
_cell.angle_alpha   90.00
_cell.angle_beta   90.00
_cell.angle_gamma   90.00
#
_symmetry.space_group_name_H-M   'P 1'
#
loop_
_entity.id
_entity.type
_entity.pdbx_description
1 polymer ?
#
loop_
_entity_poly.entity_id
_entity_poly.type
_entity_poly.pdbx_seq_one_letter_code
_entity_poly.pdbx_strand_id
1 'polypeptide(L)'
;PRSTPKPSSAASDVYKRQVTHYGVSEEDEQIDYDQLSSVAAEVKPKLITCGASAYSRVVDNERMGIIAREVGAYLFVDMAHIAGLVAAGVHPTPVPHADFVTTTTHKSLRGPRGGLILCREEYAKKINSMVFPGVQGGPLMHVIAAKAVCMGEALRPEFRGYQEQVVKNARALAARLGEHGFRIVSGGTDNHSMLVDMRPLGLDGTEADAALSLIHISEPTRPY
;
A
#
# COMPACT_ATOMS: atom_id res chain seq x y z
N PRO A 1 25.53 33.47 -2.58
CA PRO A 1 24.37 33.01 -1.86
C PRO A 1 23.14 33.58 -2.57
N ARG A 2 22.39 32.74 -3.26
CA ARG A 2 21.12 33.15 -3.86
C ARG A 2 20.16 33.42 -2.73
N SER A 3 19.67 34.66 -2.63
CA SER A 3 18.60 35.02 -1.74
C SER A 3 17.43 34.06 -1.99
N THR A 4 16.97 33.41 -0.94
CA THR A 4 15.73 32.64 -0.99
C THR A 4 14.62 33.53 -1.54
N PRO A 5 13.93 33.16 -2.61
CA PRO A 5 12.80 33.93 -3.10
C PRO A 5 11.81 34.19 -1.98
N LYS A 6 11.25 35.40 -1.89
CA LYS A 6 10.14 35.67 -1.00
C LYS A 6 9.06 34.61 -1.31
N PRO A 7 8.48 33.97 -0.29
CA PRO A 7 7.49 32.92 -0.54
C PRO A 7 6.36 33.47 -1.41
N SER A 8 6.25 32.98 -2.64
CA SER A 8 5.01 33.10 -3.39
C SER A 8 3.91 32.36 -2.63
N SER A 9 2.64 32.62 -2.93
CA SER A 9 1.53 31.87 -2.33
C SER A 9 1.73 30.34 -2.45
N ALA A 10 2.34 29.87 -3.53
CA ALA A 10 2.72 28.48 -3.73
C ALA A 10 3.84 28.01 -2.78
N ALA A 11 4.87 28.84 -2.55
CA ALA A 11 5.93 28.50 -1.60
C ALA A 11 5.43 28.53 -0.14
N SER A 12 4.53 29.48 0.19
CA SER A 12 3.83 29.49 1.47
C SER A 12 2.96 28.24 1.67
N ASP A 13 2.39 27.70 0.59
CA ASP A 13 1.58 26.48 0.61
C ASP A 13 2.44 25.21 0.79
N VAL A 14 3.65 25.20 0.25
CA VAL A 14 4.65 24.13 0.47
C VAL A 14 5.12 24.11 1.93
N TYR A 15 5.35 25.24 2.56
CA TYR A 15 5.69 25.32 3.99
C TYR A 15 4.55 24.87 4.91
N LYS A 16 3.31 24.95 4.46
CA LYS A 16 2.12 24.47 5.19
C LYS A 16 1.88 22.98 5.03
N ARG A 17 2.59 22.32 4.09
CA ARG A 17 2.49 20.86 3.85
C ARG A 17 3.63 20.15 4.55
N GLN A 18 3.66 20.25 5.88
CA GLN A 18 4.60 19.47 6.67
C GLN A 18 4.13 18.02 6.70
N VAL A 19 5.06 17.10 6.49
CA VAL A 19 4.85 15.66 6.63
C VAL A 19 5.47 15.25 7.96
N THR A 20 4.65 14.62 8.79
CA THR A 20 5.10 13.98 10.02
C THR A 20 4.93 12.48 9.87
N HIS A 21 5.92 11.73 10.30
CA HIS A 21 5.94 10.28 10.16
C HIS A 21 5.51 9.60 11.44
N TYR A 22 4.85 8.47 11.31
CA TYR A 22 4.68 7.45 12.34
C TYR A 22 5.43 6.20 11.88
N GLY A 23 5.77 5.31 12.80
CA GLY A 23 6.62 4.17 12.53
C GLY A 23 6.02 2.84 12.94
N VAL A 24 6.89 1.88 13.00
CA VAL A 24 6.63 0.56 13.57
C VAL A 24 7.29 0.48 14.96
N SER A 25 6.75 -0.34 15.84
CA SER A 25 7.34 -0.65 17.13
C SER A 25 8.68 -1.38 16.96
N GLU A 26 9.63 -1.15 17.84
CA GLU A 26 10.89 -1.89 17.85
C GLU A 26 10.72 -3.33 18.36
N GLU A 27 9.65 -3.60 19.11
CA GLU A 27 9.42 -4.89 19.74
C GLU A 27 8.93 -5.94 18.73
N ASP A 28 7.92 -5.60 17.94
CA ASP A 28 7.23 -6.54 17.03
C ASP A 28 7.30 -6.14 15.56
N GLU A 29 7.91 -4.99 15.26
CA GLU A 29 8.04 -4.43 13.90
C GLU A 29 6.70 -4.22 13.19
N GLN A 30 5.63 -4.00 13.97
CA GLN A 30 4.30 -3.67 13.48
C GLN A 30 3.98 -2.18 13.71
N ILE A 31 2.98 -1.67 13.00
CA ILE A 31 2.57 -0.26 13.12
C ILE A 31 2.28 0.06 14.59
N ASP A 32 2.95 1.08 15.11
CA ASP A 32 2.72 1.61 16.45
C ASP A 32 1.54 2.59 16.43
N TYR A 33 0.35 2.07 16.73
CA TYR A 33 -0.88 2.86 16.75
C TYR A 33 -0.95 3.84 17.93
N ASP A 34 -0.24 3.58 19.01
CA ASP A 34 -0.21 4.49 20.17
C ASP A 34 0.68 5.68 19.84
N GLN A 35 1.83 5.45 19.20
CA GLN A 35 2.65 6.51 18.64
C GLN A 35 1.86 7.33 17.61
N LEU A 36 1.16 6.67 16.68
CA LEU A 36 0.34 7.34 15.69
C LEU A 36 -0.71 8.24 16.33
N SER A 37 -1.43 7.74 17.34
CA SER A 37 -2.45 8.51 18.07
C SER A 37 -1.85 9.73 18.76
N SER A 38 -0.72 9.56 19.43
CA SER A 38 -0.01 10.64 20.14
C SER A 38 0.47 11.72 19.18
N VAL A 39 1.12 11.32 18.08
CA VAL A 39 1.61 12.22 17.04
C VAL A 39 0.44 12.94 16.35
N ALA A 40 -0.65 12.24 16.04
CA ALA A 40 -1.82 12.84 15.42
C ALA A 40 -2.49 13.90 16.33
N ALA A 41 -2.56 13.62 17.63
CA ALA A 41 -3.13 14.57 18.59
C ALA A 41 -2.27 15.83 18.72
N GLU A 42 -0.95 15.73 18.66
CA GLU A 42 -0.01 16.84 18.70
C GLU A 42 -0.05 17.68 17.43
N VAL A 43 0.11 17.02 16.27
CA VAL A 43 0.29 17.68 14.96
C VAL A 43 -1.04 18.14 14.37
N LYS A 44 -2.15 17.49 14.70
CA LYS A 44 -3.49 17.72 14.14
C LYS A 44 -3.48 17.79 12.62
N PRO A 45 -3.08 16.70 11.95
CA PRO A 45 -2.96 16.67 10.51
C PRO A 45 -4.33 16.83 9.84
N LYS A 46 -4.36 17.31 8.60
CA LYS A 46 -5.58 17.31 7.79
C LYS A 46 -5.85 15.95 7.12
N LEU A 47 -4.81 15.16 6.96
CA LEU A 47 -4.84 13.88 6.28
C LEU A 47 -3.86 12.93 6.96
N ILE A 48 -4.34 11.74 7.29
CA ILE A 48 -3.50 10.60 7.68
C ILE A 48 -3.46 9.66 6.47
N THR A 49 -2.25 9.28 6.05
CA THR A 49 -2.06 8.35 4.93
C THR A 49 -1.59 7.00 5.46
N CYS A 50 -2.15 5.94 4.90
CA CYS A 50 -1.77 4.57 5.19
C CYS A 50 -1.62 3.78 3.89
N GLY A 51 -0.78 2.79 3.91
CA GLY A 51 -0.50 1.90 2.78
C GLY A 51 0.99 1.64 2.65
N ALA A 52 1.33 0.44 2.22
CA ALA A 52 2.72 0.03 2.14
C ALA A 52 2.96 -0.93 0.97
N SER A 53 4.16 -0.86 0.41
CA SER A 53 4.64 -1.81 -0.59
C SER A 53 5.28 -3.05 0.04
N ALA A 54 5.74 -2.93 1.28
CA ALA A 54 6.58 -3.92 1.93
C ALA A 54 6.18 -4.20 3.39
N TYR A 55 4.95 -3.95 3.77
CA TYR A 55 4.43 -4.29 5.10
C TYR A 55 3.71 -5.63 5.03
N SER A 56 4.19 -6.61 5.77
CA SER A 56 3.73 -8.01 5.68
C SER A 56 2.59 -8.35 6.62
N ARG A 57 2.22 -7.46 7.54
CA ARG A 57 1.16 -7.69 8.52
C ARG A 57 -0.15 -7.00 8.13
N VAL A 58 -1.22 -7.36 8.82
CA VAL A 58 -2.51 -6.70 8.67
C VAL A 58 -2.43 -5.28 9.24
N VAL A 59 -2.95 -4.31 8.51
CA VAL A 59 -3.19 -2.96 9.00
C VAL A 59 -4.57 -2.90 9.62
N ASP A 60 -4.65 -2.46 10.88
CA ASP A 60 -5.92 -2.18 11.54
C ASP A 60 -6.51 -0.85 11.04
N ASN A 61 -7.25 -0.95 9.94
CA ASN A 61 -7.86 0.22 9.30
C ASN A 61 -8.98 0.84 10.16
N GLU A 62 -9.61 0.05 11.03
CA GLU A 62 -10.63 0.55 11.96
C GLU A 62 -10.00 1.49 12.98
N ARG A 63 -8.90 1.05 13.63
CA ARG A 63 -8.13 1.86 14.56
C ARG A 63 -7.56 3.12 13.90
N MET A 64 -7.04 3.01 12.69
CA MET A 64 -6.60 4.15 11.87
C MET A 64 -7.74 5.16 11.66
N GLY A 65 -8.93 4.67 11.30
CA GLY A 65 -10.11 5.50 11.09
C GLY A 65 -10.61 6.17 12.37
N ILE A 66 -10.51 5.52 13.53
CA ILE A 66 -10.84 6.10 14.82
C ILE A 66 -9.88 7.26 15.13
N ILE A 67 -8.58 7.03 15.03
CA ILE A 67 -7.55 8.06 15.29
C ILE A 67 -7.75 9.27 14.35
N ALA A 68 -8.00 9.02 13.06
CA ALA A 68 -8.24 10.11 12.11
C ALA A 68 -9.45 10.97 12.51
N ARG A 69 -10.56 10.34 12.89
CA ARG A 69 -11.78 11.05 13.33
C ARG A 69 -11.57 11.85 14.62
N GLU A 70 -10.83 11.31 15.57
CA GLU A 70 -10.55 11.98 16.87
C GLU A 70 -9.81 13.31 16.69
N VAL A 71 -8.95 13.42 15.67
CA VAL A 71 -8.20 14.64 15.39
C VAL A 71 -8.83 15.48 14.27
N GLY A 72 -9.95 15.06 13.68
CA GLY A 72 -10.62 15.74 12.57
C GLY A 72 -9.88 15.64 11.25
N ALA A 73 -9.06 14.59 11.06
CA ALA A 73 -8.35 14.31 9.83
C ALA A 73 -9.13 13.38 8.90
N TYR A 74 -8.86 13.48 7.60
CA TYR A 74 -9.26 12.45 6.65
C TYR A 74 -8.31 11.25 6.72
N LEU A 75 -8.85 10.05 6.54
CA LEU A 75 -8.03 8.85 6.33
C LEU A 75 -7.95 8.49 4.85
N PHE A 76 -6.74 8.44 4.32
CA PHE A 76 -6.43 7.98 2.98
C PHE A 76 -5.65 6.67 3.06
N VAL A 77 -6.15 5.62 2.39
CA VAL A 77 -5.50 4.31 2.36
C VAL A 77 -5.17 3.90 0.93
N ASP A 78 -3.89 3.60 0.67
CA ASP A 78 -3.48 2.95 -0.58
C ASP A 78 -3.37 1.44 -0.34
N MET A 79 -4.29 0.69 -0.94
CA MET A 79 -4.32 -0.77 -0.83
C MET A 79 -3.72 -1.48 -2.06
N ALA A 80 -2.95 -0.78 -2.88
CA ALA A 80 -2.51 -1.27 -4.18
C ALA A 80 -1.87 -2.66 -4.14
N HIS A 81 -1.04 -2.95 -3.14
CA HIS A 81 -0.37 -4.25 -3.01
C HIS A 81 -1.32 -5.38 -2.60
N ILE A 82 -2.31 -5.08 -1.75
CA ILE A 82 -3.23 -6.08 -1.17
C ILE A 82 -4.61 -6.09 -1.83
N ALA A 83 -4.84 -5.26 -2.86
CA ALA A 83 -6.17 -5.09 -3.45
C ALA A 83 -6.82 -6.39 -3.94
N GLY A 84 -6.05 -7.30 -4.49
CA GLY A 84 -6.56 -8.63 -4.88
C GLY A 84 -6.99 -9.47 -3.69
N LEU A 85 -6.25 -9.42 -2.58
CA LEU A 85 -6.58 -10.11 -1.33
C LEU A 85 -7.86 -9.53 -0.70
N VAL A 86 -7.99 -8.19 -0.72
CA VAL A 86 -9.18 -7.49 -0.24
C VAL A 86 -10.39 -7.83 -1.10
N ALA A 87 -10.27 -7.78 -2.43
CA ALA A 87 -11.36 -8.13 -3.35
C ALA A 87 -11.84 -9.58 -3.18
N ALA A 88 -10.92 -10.48 -2.88
CA ALA A 88 -11.22 -11.90 -2.59
C ALA A 88 -11.77 -12.15 -1.17
N GLY A 89 -11.80 -11.14 -0.31
CA GLY A 89 -12.22 -11.29 1.08
C GLY A 89 -11.28 -12.12 1.95
N VAL A 90 -9.99 -12.22 1.58
CA VAL A 90 -8.95 -12.92 2.35
C VAL A 90 -8.04 -11.97 3.14
N HIS A 91 -8.28 -10.66 3.02
CA HIS A 91 -7.61 -9.61 3.80
C HIS A 91 -8.65 -8.55 4.20
N PRO A 92 -8.53 -7.94 5.39
CA PRO A 92 -9.45 -6.89 5.82
C PRO A 92 -9.50 -5.72 4.82
N THR A 93 -10.71 -5.21 4.59
CA THR A 93 -10.93 -4.09 3.68
C THR A 93 -10.80 -2.74 4.39
N PRO A 94 -10.09 -1.74 3.83
CA PRO A 94 -10.06 -0.38 4.37
C PRO A 94 -11.31 0.43 4.05
N VAL A 95 -12.13 0.01 3.10
CA VAL A 95 -13.22 0.81 2.51
C VAL A 95 -14.22 1.36 3.54
N PRO A 96 -14.68 0.60 4.56
CA PRO A 96 -15.60 1.13 5.56
C PRO A 96 -15.00 2.19 6.48
N HIS A 97 -13.68 2.20 6.62
CA HIS A 97 -12.97 2.98 7.63
C HIS A 97 -12.30 4.25 7.09
N ALA A 98 -12.01 4.27 5.78
CA ALA A 98 -11.31 5.36 5.11
C ALA A 98 -12.26 6.32 4.37
N ASP A 99 -11.84 7.57 4.19
CA ASP A 99 -12.53 8.55 3.36
C ASP A 99 -12.15 8.38 1.88
N PHE A 100 -10.89 8.04 1.64
CA PHE A 100 -10.34 7.80 0.31
C PHE A 100 -9.53 6.50 0.31
N VAL A 101 -9.77 5.66 -0.70
CA VAL A 101 -9.00 4.44 -0.92
C VAL A 101 -8.50 4.43 -2.35
N THR A 102 -7.20 4.26 -2.53
CA THR A 102 -6.60 4.08 -3.85
C THR A 102 -6.09 2.66 -4.04
N THR A 103 -6.06 2.24 -5.28
CA THR A 103 -5.40 1.00 -5.68
C THR A 103 -4.91 1.06 -7.11
N THR A 104 -3.91 0.26 -7.41
CA THR A 104 -3.57 -0.12 -8.78
C THR A 104 -4.36 -1.35 -9.20
N THR A 105 -4.57 -1.51 -10.51
CA THR A 105 -5.22 -2.70 -11.06
C THR A 105 -4.23 -3.80 -11.45
N HIS A 106 -2.95 -3.51 -11.58
CA HIS A 106 -1.91 -4.38 -12.17
C HIS A 106 -1.01 -5.11 -11.16
N LYS A 107 -1.35 -5.14 -9.87
CA LYS A 107 -0.62 -5.89 -8.84
C LYS A 107 -1.40 -7.16 -8.46
N SER A 108 -1.65 -7.40 -7.20
CA SER A 108 -2.39 -8.58 -6.72
C SER A 108 -3.81 -8.70 -7.31
N LEU A 109 -4.40 -7.62 -7.79
CA LEU A 109 -5.68 -7.64 -8.49
C LEU A 109 -5.59 -8.26 -9.91
N ARG A 110 -4.38 -8.37 -10.48
CA ARG A 110 -4.10 -9.11 -11.72
C ARG A 110 -4.73 -8.50 -12.98
N GLY A 111 -4.92 -7.18 -12.99
CA GLY A 111 -5.50 -6.45 -14.12
C GLY A 111 -4.49 -5.67 -14.97
N PRO A 112 -4.98 -4.81 -15.86
CA PRO A 112 -4.14 -3.96 -16.69
C PRO A 112 -3.50 -2.84 -15.87
N ARG A 113 -2.46 -2.19 -16.43
CA ARG A 113 -1.89 -0.99 -15.83
C ARG A 113 -2.93 0.11 -15.71
N GLY A 114 -3.11 0.58 -14.48
CA GLY A 114 -4.06 1.63 -14.16
C GLY A 114 -4.29 1.73 -12.67
N GLY A 115 -5.14 2.66 -12.29
CA GLY A 115 -5.55 2.90 -10.92
C GLY A 115 -7.06 3.02 -10.77
N LEU A 116 -7.51 2.94 -9.54
CA LEU A 116 -8.87 3.22 -9.10
C LEU A 116 -8.81 4.11 -7.87
N ILE A 117 -9.81 4.96 -7.72
CA ILE A 117 -10.06 5.73 -6.51
C ILE A 117 -11.46 5.38 -6.03
N LEU A 118 -11.58 4.96 -4.80
CA LEU A 118 -12.84 4.79 -4.09
C LEU A 118 -12.92 5.90 -3.05
N CYS A 119 -14.09 6.49 -2.88
CA CYS A 119 -14.31 7.53 -1.88
C CYS A 119 -15.76 7.50 -1.39
N ARG A 120 -16.04 8.22 -0.31
CA ARG A 120 -17.41 8.47 0.12
C ARG A 120 -18.14 9.30 -0.95
N GLU A 121 -19.45 9.08 -1.08
CA GLU A 121 -20.28 9.72 -2.10
C GLU A 121 -20.17 11.26 -2.10
N GLU A 122 -20.09 11.87 -0.93
CA GLU A 122 -19.95 13.32 -0.78
C GLU A 122 -18.72 13.92 -1.47
N TYR A 123 -17.65 13.13 -1.66
CA TYR A 123 -16.40 13.55 -2.33
C TYR A 123 -16.37 13.21 -3.81
N ALA A 124 -17.25 12.35 -4.28
CA ALA A 124 -17.21 11.77 -5.63
C ALA A 124 -17.16 12.84 -6.72
N LYS A 125 -18.03 13.86 -6.65
CA LYS A 125 -18.07 14.94 -7.64
C LYS A 125 -16.75 15.70 -7.72
N LYS A 126 -16.14 16.01 -6.57
CA LYS A 126 -14.88 16.74 -6.50
C LYS A 126 -13.71 15.88 -7.01
N ILE A 127 -13.64 14.61 -6.60
CA ILE A 127 -12.62 13.68 -7.07
C ILE A 127 -12.73 13.50 -8.59
N ASN A 128 -13.93 13.25 -9.12
CA ASN A 128 -14.13 13.10 -10.56
C ASN A 128 -13.64 14.31 -11.34
N SER A 129 -13.96 15.54 -10.89
CA SER A 129 -13.52 16.77 -11.56
C SER A 129 -12.00 16.97 -11.48
N MET A 130 -11.37 16.53 -10.42
CA MET A 130 -9.91 16.58 -10.28
C MET A 130 -9.21 15.51 -11.12
N VAL A 131 -9.84 14.35 -11.31
CA VAL A 131 -9.33 13.34 -12.24
C VAL A 131 -9.49 13.83 -13.68
N PHE A 132 -10.71 14.24 -14.08
CA PHE A 132 -10.97 14.74 -15.42
C PHE A 132 -11.87 16.00 -15.35
N PRO A 133 -11.45 17.12 -15.94
CA PRO A 133 -10.22 17.33 -16.73
C PRO A 133 -8.98 17.76 -15.91
N GLY A 134 -9.01 17.62 -14.57
CA GLY A 134 -7.99 18.18 -13.69
C GLY A 134 -6.57 17.68 -13.98
N VAL A 135 -6.34 16.37 -13.99
CA VAL A 135 -5.01 15.77 -14.20
C VAL A 135 -4.97 14.74 -15.33
N GLN A 136 -6.15 14.25 -15.80
CA GLN A 136 -6.28 13.28 -16.87
C GLN A 136 -6.98 13.91 -18.08
N GLY A 137 -6.77 13.31 -19.27
CA GLY A 137 -7.44 13.64 -20.51
C GLY A 137 -8.26 12.47 -21.05
N GLY A 138 -8.27 12.30 -22.39
CA GLY A 138 -9.00 11.21 -23.03
C GLY A 138 -8.52 9.84 -22.55
N PRO A 139 -9.43 8.97 -22.08
CA PRO A 139 -9.06 7.70 -21.49
C PRO A 139 -8.67 6.67 -22.56
N LEU A 140 -7.79 5.74 -22.18
CA LEU A 140 -7.44 4.58 -22.98
C LEU A 140 -8.56 3.53 -22.86
N MET A 141 -9.45 3.46 -23.86
CA MET A 141 -10.65 2.60 -23.81
C MET A 141 -10.31 1.12 -23.70
N HIS A 142 -9.22 0.65 -24.31
CA HIS A 142 -8.76 -0.74 -24.17
C HIS A 142 -8.36 -1.06 -22.72
N VAL A 143 -7.78 -0.11 -22.00
CA VAL A 143 -7.46 -0.27 -20.56
C VAL A 143 -8.75 -0.32 -19.74
N ILE A 144 -9.76 0.49 -20.06
CA ILE A 144 -11.07 0.45 -19.38
C ILE A 144 -11.74 -0.90 -19.61
N ALA A 145 -11.76 -1.41 -20.85
CA ALA A 145 -12.29 -2.72 -21.17
C ALA A 145 -11.55 -3.84 -20.40
N ALA A 146 -10.21 -3.78 -20.36
CA ALA A 146 -9.42 -4.74 -19.62
C ALA A 146 -9.66 -4.65 -18.09
N LYS A 147 -9.91 -3.46 -17.52
CA LYS A 147 -10.33 -3.32 -16.12
C LYS A 147 -11.69 -3.99 -15.87
N ALA A 148 -12.64 -3.85 -16.80
CA ALA A 148 -13.95 -4.51 -16.66
C ALA A 148 -13.80 -6.04 -16.62
N VAL A 149 -12.96 -6.61 -17.47
CA VAL A 149 -12.65 -8.06 -17.43
C VAL A 149 -12.00 -8.44 -16.10
N CYS A 150 -11.00 -7.68 -15.65
CA CYS A 150 -10.32 -7.90 -14.37
C CYS A 150 -11.31 -7.93 -13.19
N MET A 151 -12.24 -6.95 -13.14
CA MET A 151 -13.26 -6.90 -12.08
C MET A 151 -14.23 -8.09 -12.19
N GLY A 152 -14.62 -8.47 -13.42
CA GLY A 152 -15.44 -9.66 -13.66
C GLY A 152 -14.77 -10.96 -13.21
N GLU A 153 -13.45 -11.08 -13.39
CA GLU A 153 -12.69 -12.22 -12.88
C GLU A 153 -12.58 -12.19 -11.35
N ALA A 154 -12.35 -11.03 -10.76
CA ALA A 154 -12.25 -10.87 -9.31
C ALA A 154 -13.54 -11.20 -8.54
N LEU A 155 -14.70 -11.13 -9.22
CA LEU A 155 -16.00 -11.50 -8.66
C LEU A 155 -16.25 -13.02 -8.68
N ARG A 156 -15.42 -13.81 -9.35
CA ARG A 156 -15.61 -15.25 -9.46
C ARG A 156 -15.10 -15.98 -8.21
N PRO A 157 -15.75 -17.08 -7.79
CA PRO A 157 -15.30 -17.86 -6.64
C PRO A 157 -13.86 -18.38 -6.76
N GLU A 158 -13.41 -18.69 -7.97
CA GLU A 158 -12.07 -19.19 -8.25
C GLU A 158 -10.99 -18.17 -7.89
N PHE A 159 -11.31 -16.88 -8.00
CA PHE A 159 -10.38 -15.81 -7.62
C PHE A 159 -10.09 -15.81 -6.12
N ARG A 160 -11.08 -16.13 -5.30
CA ARG A 160 -10.90 -16.31 -3.86
C ARG A 160 -9.92 -17.46 -3.58
N GLY A 161 -10.14 -18.63 -4.17
CA GLY A 161 -9.26 -19.79 -4.02
C GLY A 161 -7.83 -19.49 -4.46
N TYR A 162 -7.66 -18.73 -5.55
CA TYR A 162 -6.37 -18.26 -6.00
C TYR A 162 -5.67 -17.36 -4.96
N GLN A 163 -6.36 -16.38 -4.40
CA GLN A 163 -5.78 -15.47 -3.41
C GLN A 163 -5.49 -16.17 -2.07
N GLU A 164 -6.32 -17.11 -1.66
CA GLU A 164 -6.04 -17.97 -0.49
C GLU A 164 -4.75 -18.77 -0.68
N GLN A 165 -4.54 -19.32 -1.90
CA GLN A 165 -3.31 -20.03 -2.21
C GLN A 165 -2.09 -19.12 -2.21
N VAL A 166 -2.22 -17.89 -2.71
CA VAL A 166 -1.13 -16.88 -2.66
C VAL A 166 -0.67 -16.63 -1.22
N VAL A 167 -1.61 -16.44 -0.28
CA VAL A 167 -1.27 -16.23 1.14
C VAL A 167 -0.65 -17.49 1.75
N LYS A 168 -1.17 -18.68 1.45
CA LYS A 168 -0.61 -19.95 1.92
C LYS A 168 0.83 -20.13 1.44
N ASN A 169 1.10 -19.82 0.17
CA ASN A 169 2.44 -19.90 -0.40
C ASN A 169 3.42 -18.92 0.27
N ALA A 170 2.98 -17.66 0.50
CA ALA A 170 3.80 -16.67 1.18
C ALA A 170 4.15 -17.10 2.61
N ARG A 171 3.18 -17.62 3.36
CA ARG A 171 3.40 -18.15 4.72
C ARG A 171 4.36 -19.34 4.72
N ALA A 172 4.18 -20.28 3.80
CA ALA A 172 5.06 -21.45 3.69
C ALA A 172 6.49 -21.04 3.35
N LEU A 173 6.67 -20.08 2.44
CA LEU A 173 7.98 -19.55 2.08
C LEU A 173 8.64 -18.84 3.27
N ALA A 174 7.91 -17.96 3.97
CA ALA A 174 8.42 -17.27 5.15
C ALA A 174 8.85 -18.24 6.25
N ALA A 175 8.04 -19.27 6.53
CA ALA A 175 8.38 -20.29 7.50
C ALA A 175 9.64 -21.07 7.08
N ARG A 176 9.72 -21.48 5.82
CA ARG A 176 10.86 -22.23 5.32
C ARG A 176 12.16 -21.43 5.33
N LEU A 177 12.10 -20.15 4.98
CA LEU A 177 13.26 -19.24 5.13
C LEU A 177 13.70 -19.12 6.59
N GLY A 178 12.75 -19.00 7.52
CA GLY A 178 13.04 -18.99 8.96
C GLY A 178 13.75 -20.26 9.44
N GLU A 179 13.31 -21.44 8.99
CA GLU A 179 13.98 -22.74 9.27
C GLU A 179 15.42 -22.78 8.75
N HIS A 180 15.73 -22.04 7.70
CA HIS A 180 17.08 -21.90 7.15
C HIS A 180 17.89 -20.76 7.79
N GLY A 181 17.41 -20.16 8.87
CA GLY A 181 18.13 -19.14 9.64
C GLY A 181 17.98 -17.72 9.11
N PHE A 182 17.09 -17.47 8.14
CA PHE A 182 16.78 -16.10 7.72
C PHE A 182 15.84 -15.42 8.73
N ARG A 183 16.13 -14.18 9.05
CA ARG A 183 15.25 -13.37 9.89
C ARG A 183 14.10 -12.79 9.06
N ILE A 184 12.89 -13.17 9.39
CA ILE A 184 11.69 -12.61 8.79
C ILE A 184 11.25 -11.43 9.64
N VAL A 185 11.18 -10.23 9.04
CA VAL A 185 10.71 -9.01 9.72
C VAL A 185 9.28 -9.22 10.19
N SER A 186 8.96 -8.74 11.38
CA SER A 186 7.70 -8.95 12.09
C SER A 186 7.31 -10.44 12.29
N GLY A 187 8.27 -11.36 12.16
CA GLY A 187 8.10 -12.77 12.46
C GLY A 187 7.26 -13.57 11.46
N GLY A 188 6.89 -12.99 10.28
CA GLY A 188 6.10 -13.72 9.28
C GLY A 188 5.30 -12.83 8.33
N THR A 189 4.22 -13.40 7.75
CA THR A 189 3.35 -12.66 6.85
C THR A 189 1.88 -13.05 6.98
N ASP A 190 1.01 -12.07 6.82
CA ASP A 190 -0.45 -12.22 6.75
C ASP A 190 -0.97 -11.99 5.32
N ASN A 191 -0.10 -11.59 4.38
CA ASN A 191 -0.46 -11.27 3.01
C ASN A 191 0.41 -12.04 1.98
N HIS A 192 0.65 -11.47 0.81
CA HIS A 192 1.37 -12.08 -0.31
C HIS A 192 2.88 -11.81 -0.31
N SER A 193 3.37 -10.97 0.61
CA SER A 193 4.77 -10.53 0.67
C SER A 193 5.37 -10.76 2.05
N MET A 194 6.70 -10.76 2.12
CA MET A 194 7.46 -10.77 3.35
C MET A 194 8.72 -9.92 3.20
N LEU A 195 9.24 -9.45 4.32
CA LEU A 195 10.55 -8.82 4.38
C LEU A 195 11.54 -9.78 5.03
N VAL A 196 12.67 -9.98 4.39
CA VAL A 196 13.78 -10.78 4.93
C VAL A 196 14.91 -9.83 5.30
N ASP A 197 15.33 -9.88 6.56
CA ASP A 197 16.47 -9.09 7.02
C ASP A 197 17.76 -9.85 6.71
N MET A 198 18.54 -9.29 5.80
CA MET A 198 19.80 -9.87 5.35
C MET A 198 20.99 -9.48 6.21
N ARG A 199 20.85 -8.50 7.10
CA ARG A 199 21.94 -8.01 7.97
C ARG A 199 22.58 -9.07 8.86
N PRO A 200 21.80 -10.03 9.44
CA PRO A 200 22.40 -11.12 10.22
C PRO A 200 23.34 -12.02 9.42
N LEU A 201 23.20 -12.03 8.09
CA LEU A 201 24.07 -12.78 7.18
C LEU A 201 25.25 -11.96 6.65
N GLY A 202 25.39 -10.71 7.11
CA GLY A 202 26.42 -9.78 6.63
C GLY A 202 26.21 -9.30 5.18
N LEU A 203 24.98 -9.42 4.66
CA LEU A 203 24.63 -9.02 3.30
C LEU A 203 23.70 -7.81 3.33
N ASP A 204 23.76 -7.00 2.27
CA ASP A 204 22.74 -6.00 1.99
C ASP A 204 21.71 -6.51 0.96
N GLY A 205 20.66 -5.71 0.74
CA GLY A 205 19.59 -6.08 -0.20
C GLY A 205 20.06 -6.15 -1.66
N THR A 206 21.06 -5.36 -2.03
CA THR A 206 21.60 -5.31 -3.40
C THR A 206 22.42 -6.57 -3.68
N GLU A 207 23.23 -7.00 -2.72
CA GLU A 207 24.01 -8.23 -2.82
C GLU A 207 23.11 -9.45 -2.90
N ALA A 208 22.04 -9.49 -2.08
CA ALA A 208 21.05 -10.55 -2.12
C ALA A 208 20.30 -10.60 -3.46
N ASP A 209 19.89 -9.44 -3.98
CA ASP A 209 19.22 -9.33 -5.28
C ASP A 209 20.12 -9.81 -6.41
N ALA A 210 21.39 -9.39 -6.43
CA ALA A 210 22.36 -9.82 -7.42
C ALA A 210 22.58 -11.34 -7.38
N ALA A 211 22.70 -11.93 -6.20
CA ALA A 211 22.86 -13.37 -6.04
C ALA A 211 21.63 -14.16 -6.53
N LEU A 212 20.43 -13.68 -6.22
CA LEU A 212 19.18 -14.29 -6.66
C LEU A 212 18.97 -14.11 -8.16
N SER A 213 19.40 -12.97 -8.73
CA SER A 213 19.34 -12.69 -10.17
C SER A 213 20.24 -13.64 -10.96
N LEU A 214 21.44 -13.94 -10.46
CA LEU A 214 22.35 -14.89 -11.10
C LEU A 214 21.77 -16.30 -11.24
N ILE A 215 20.87 -16.70 -10.36
CA ILE A 215 20.15 -17.99 -10.44
C ILE A 215 18.75 -17.85 -11.03
N HIS A 216 18.43 -16.69 -11.66
CA HIS A 216 17.15 -16.40 -12.32
C HIS A 216 15.91 -16.46 -11.40
N ILE A 217 16.07 -16.16 -10.11
CA ILE A 217 14.96 -16.15 -9.16
C ILE A 217 14.31 -14.77 -9.02
N SER A 218 15.09 -13.69 -9.09
CA SER A 218 14.61 -12.32 -8.86
C SER A 218 14.20 -11.56 -10.12
N GLU A 219 14.72 -11.94 -11.28
CA GLU A 219 14.36 -11.29 -12.53
C GLU A 219 13.08 -11.89 -13.12
N PRO A 220 12.02 -11.06 -13.30
CA PRO A 220 10.96 -11.44 -14.21
C PRO A 220 11.58 -11.54 -15.60
N THR A 221 11.32 -12.64 -16.30
CA THR A 221 11.69 -12.79 -17.72
C THR A 221 11.24 -11.54 -18.48
N ARG A 222 12.18 -10.65 -18.83
CA ARG A 222 11.91 -9.58 -19.77
C ARG A 222 11.75 -10.23 -21.14
N PRO A 223 10.60 -10.11 -21.79
CA PRO A 223 10.55 -10.44 -23.22
C PRO A 223 11.46 -9.43 -23.93
N TYR A 224 12.43 -9.94 -24.65
CA TYR A 224 13.30 -9.17 -25.54
C TYR A 224 12.48 -8.57 -26.67
#